data_3da2abaf76a5a93bb731e85dad0b8f55
#
_entry.id   3da2abaf76a5a93bb731e85dad0b8f55
#
_cell.length_a   1.000
_cell.length_b   1.000
_cell.length_c   1.000
_cell.angle_alpha   90.00
_cell.angle_beta   90.00
_cell.angle_gamma   90.00
#
_symmetry.space_group_name_H-M   'P 1'
#
loop_
_entity.id
_entity.type
_entity.pdbx_description
1 polymer ?
#
loop_
_entity_poly.entity_id
_entity_poly.type
_entity_poly.pdbx_seq_one_letter_code
_entity_poly.pdbx_strand_id
1 'polypeptide(L)'
;MIEFSPRSWALIPSLGLALLLTLLPLPEWASELRPPWVALTLLYWILAAPERVGVFWGWTMGLLLDVGIGTVLGQHALSLSVMAWMAVSLHRRLRLFPPIQQALAVWLFLLAERLVSLWVMGALGQPTPGLPYWLSTLTGLLIWPWIPLMTRGPQRGYGLG
;
A
#
# COMPACT_ATOMS: atom_id res chain seq x y z
N MET A 1 17.44 -3.50 -11.74
CA MET A 1 16.65 -4.55 -11.07
C MET A 1 16.59 -4.24 -9.59
N ILE A 2 15.42 -4.00 -9.05
CA ILE A 2 15.25 -3.75 -7.61
C ILE A 2 15.19 -5.13 -6.95
N GLU A 3 16.24 -5.52 -6.26
CA GLU A 3 16.22 -6.72 -5.44
C GLU A 3 15.49 -6.42 -4.12
N PHE A 4 14.31 -6.97 -3.99
CA PHE A 4 13.59 -7.00 -2.73
C PHE A 4 14.16 -8.15 -1.88
N SER A 5 14.82 -7.84 -0.77
CA SER A 5 15.27 -8.84 0.20
C SER A 5 14.19 -9.07 1.25
N PRO A 6 13.40 -10.14 1.15
CA PRO A 6 12.34 -10.38 2.11
C PRO A 6 12.89 -10.98 3.40
N ARG A 7 13.08 -10.14 4.40
CA ARG A 7 13.23 -10.63 5.78
C ARG A 7 11.82 -11.01 6.27
N SER A 8 11.47 -12.26 6.16
CA SER A 8 10.11 -12.77 6.47
C SER A 8 9.59 -12.41 7.87
N TRP A 9 10.48 -12.22 8.83
CA TRP A 9 10.13 -11.81 10.20
C TRP A 9 9.65 -10.35 10.27
N ALA A 10 10.00 -9.50 9.30
CA ALA A 10 9.63 -8.09 9.29
C ALA A 10 8.22 -7.83 8.71
N LEU A 11 7.57 -8.82 8.15
CA LEU A 11 6.26 -8.70 7.52
C LEU A 11 5.20 -8.24 8.54
N ILE A 12 5.00 -8.99 9.60
CA ILE A 12 3.98 -8.69 10.61
C ILE A 12 4.26 -7.36 11.33
N PRO A 13 5.49 -7.10 11.83
CA PRO A 13 5.80 -5.82 12.46
C PRO A 13 5.62 -4.62 11.52
N SER A 14 5.98 -4.74 10.25
CA SER A 14 5.85 -3.63 9.28
C SER A 14 4.39 -3.32 8.96
N LEU A 15 3.56 -4.33 8.79
CA LEU A 15 2.11 -4.14 8.60
C LEU A 15 1.45 -3.58 9.87
N GLY A 16 1.85 -4.06 11.04
CA GLY A 16 1.39 -3.51 12.32
C GLY A 16 1.77 -2.05 12.50
N LEU A 17 3.01 -1.68 12.17
CA LEU A 17 3.46 -0.29 12.20
C LEU A 17 2.70 0.58 11.19
N ALA A 18 2.48 0.08 9.98
CA ALA A 18 1.70 0.79 8.96
C ALA A 18 0.26 1.04 9.42
N LEU A 19 -0.35 0.05 10.08
CA LEU A 19 -1.67 0.19 10.67
C LEU A 19 -1.68 1.25 11.77
N LEU A 20 -0.71 1.23 12.70
CA LEU A 20 -0.58 2.23 13.75
C LEU A 20 -0.39 3.64 13.18
N LEU A 21 0.47 3.81 12.18
CA LEU A 21 0.67 5.10 11.52
C LEU A 21 -0.60 5.61 10.83
N THR A 22 -1.41 4.70 10.29
CA THR A 22 -2.68 5.05 9.66
C THR A 22 -3.73 5.46 10.70
N LEU A 23 -3.74 4.82 11.88
CA LEU A 23 -4.70 5.10 12.95
C LEU A 23 -4.29 6.26 13.85
N LEU A 24 -3.06 6.76 13.74
CA LEU A 24 -2.58 7.89 14.55
C LEU A 24 -3.43 9.13 14.31
N PRO A 25 -3.96 9.79 15.33
CA PRO A 25 -4.71 11.02 15.15
C PRO A 25 -3.77 12.14 14.68
N LEU A 26 -4.03 12.67 13.49
CA LEU A 26 -3.32 13.81 12.93
C LEU A 26 -4.24 15.03 12.94
N PRO A 27 -3.68 16.28 12.99
CA PRO A 27 -4.44 17.49 12.77
C PRO A 27 -5.15 17.46 11.41
N GLU A 28 -6.28 18.15 11.27
CA GLU A 28 -7.10 18.14 10.06
C GLU A 28 -6.31 18.46 8.79
N TRP A 29 -5.43 19.48 8.85
CA TRP A 29 -4.59 19.87 7.71
C TRP A 29 -3.59 18.79 7.26
N ALA A 30 -3.15 17.93 8.18
CA ALA A 30 -2.21 16.84 7.89
C ALA A 30 -2.91 15.53 7.55
N SER A 31 -4.17 15.36 7.93
CA SER A 31 -4.92 14.12 7.70
C SER A 31 -5.12 13.82 6.22
N GLU A 32 -5.33 14.85 5.40
CA GLU A 32 -5.51 14.76 3.95
C GLU A 32 -4.22 14.39 3.21
N LEU A 33 -3.07 14.78 3.75
CA LEU A 33 -1.74 14.48 3.22
C LEU A 33 -1.19 13.15 3.73
N ARG A 34 -1.93 12.45 4.59
CA ARG A 34 -1.48 11.17 5.16
C ARG A 34 -1.23 10.15 4.05
N PRO A 35 -0.01 9.62 3.94
CA PRO A 35 0.26 8.54 3.02
C PRO A 35 -0.57 7.30 3.34
N PRO A 36 -0.97 6.51 2.35
CA PRO A 36 -1.70 5.26 2.58
C PRO A 36 -0.72 4.15 3.03
N TRP A 37 -0.24 4.25 4.27
CA TRP A 37 0.83 3.40 4.80
C TRP A 37 0.54 1.90 4.66
N VAL A 38 -0.69 1.47 4.95
CA VAL A 38 -1.08 0.07 4.84
C VAL A 38 -1.03 -0.41 3.39
N ALA A 39 -1.57 0.39 2.46
CA ALA A 39 -1.54 0.06 1.04
C ALA A 39 -0.11 0.00 0.49
N LEU A 40 0.74 0.97 0.85
CA LEU A 40 2.14 1.01 0.42
C LEU A 40 2.94 -0.18 0.96
N THR A 41 2.77 -0.50 2.24
CA THR A 41 3.45 -1.63 2.87
C THR A 41 2.98 -2.96 2.29
N LEU A 42 1.68 -3.09 2.03
CA LEU A 42 1.11 -4.27 1.40
C LEU A 42 1.66 -4.46 -0.02
N LEU A 43 1.69 -3.40 -0.83
CA LEU A 43 2.26 -3.43 -2.19
C LEU A 43 3.75 -3.79 -2.16
N TYR A 44 4.51 -3.23 -1.22
CA TYR A 44 5.92 -3.60 -1.05
C TYR A 44 6.08 -5.11 -0.83
N TRP A 45 5.32 -5.69 0.10
CA TRP A 45 5.42 -7.11 0.40
C TRP A 45 4.89 -8.01 -0.73
N ILE A 46 3.87 -7.58 -1.46
CA ILE A 46 3.41 -8.30 -2.66
C ILE A 46 4.52 -8.36 -3.70
N LEU A 47 5.27 -7.27 -3.89
CA LEU A 47 6.39 -7.26 -4.81
C LEU A 47 7.60 -8.04 -4.28
N ALA A 48 7.84 -8.03 -2.96
CA ALA A 48 8.96 -8.72 -2.34
C ALA A 48 8.75 -10.23 -2.21
N ALA A 49 7.57 -10.64 -1.77
CA ALA A 49 7.22 -12.03 -1.45
C ALA A 49 5.78 -12.36 -1.88
N PRO A 50 5.49 -12.42 -3.19
CA PRO A 50 4.14 -12.62 -3.71
C PRO A 50 3.53 -13.98 -3.33
N GLU A 51 4.37 -14.95 -3.00
CA GLU A 51 3.95 -16.26 -2.52
C GLU A 51 3.42 -16.26 -1.08
N ARG A 52 3.73 -15.21 -0.31
CA ARG A 52 3.35 -15.08 1.11
C ARG A 52 2.29 -14.02 1.34
N VAL A 53 2.31 -12.97 0.53
CA VAL A 53 1.45 -11.81 0.70
C VAL A 53 0.61 -11.62 -0.55
N GLY A 54 -0.70 -11.67 -0.39
CA GLY A 54 -1.64 -11.54 -1.49
C GLY A 54 -2.98 -10.97 -1.02
N VAL A 55 -4.04 -11.35 -1.72
CA VAL A 55 -5.41 -10.86 -1.49
C VAL A 55 -5.87 -11.07 -0.04
N PHE A 56 -5.55 -12.21 0.55
CA PHE A 56 -5.92 -12.50 1.94
C PHE A 56 -5.36 -11.47 2.93
N TRP A 57 -4.12 -11.05 2.75
CA TRP A 57 -3.53 -9.99 3.57
C TRP A 57 -4.18 -8.64 3.31
N GLY A 58 -4.54 -8.34 2.06
CA GLY A 58 -5.30 -7.13 1.72
C GLY A 58 -6.64 -7.09 2.42
N TRP A 59 -7.36 -8.21 2.41
CA TRP A 59 -8.65 -8.34 3.08
C TRP A 59 -8.52 -8.20 4.61
N THR A 60 -7.57 -8.91 5.22
CA THR A 60 -7.35 -8.86 6.68
C THR A 60 -6.96 -7.45 7.14
N MET A 61 -6.00 -6.82 6.46
CA MET A 61 -5.57 -5.47 6.79
C MET A 61 -6.68 -4.44 6.57
N GLY A 62 -7.49 -4.62 5.53
CA GLY A 62 -8.66 -3.80 5.28
C GLY A 62 -9.72 -3.91 6.38
N LEU A 63 -10.01 -5.11 6.86
CA LEU A 63 -10.92 -5.31 8.00
C LEU A 63 -10.40 -4.63 9.27
N LEU A 64 -9.10 -4.74 9.54
CA LEU A 64 -8.50 -4.07 10.70
C LEU A 64 -8.59 -2.55 10.59
N LEU A 65 -8.44 -2.01 9.37
CA LEU A 65 -8.64 -0.58 9.11
C LEU A 65 -10.10 -0.17 9.32
N ASP A 66 -11.05 -0.95 8.79
CA ASP A 66 -12.48 -0.65 8.95
C ASP A 66 -12.88 -0.59 10.42
N VAL A 67 -12.38 -1.52 11.24
CA VAL A 67 -12.61 -1.51 12.68
C VAL A 67 -11.91 -0.33 13.35
N GLY A 68 -10.65 -0.05 12.97
CA GLY A 68 -9.84 0.99 13.61
C GLY A 68 -10.31 2.41 13.30
N ILE A 69 -10.76 2.66 12.08
CA ILE A 69 -11.25 3.98 11.63
C ILE A 69 -12.74 4.16 11.96
N GLY A 70 -13.48 3.05 12.14
CA GLY A 70 -14.92 3.08 12.36
C GLY A 70 -15.73 3.25 11.07
N THR A 71 -15.19 2.81 9.94
CA THR A 71 -15.88 2.76 8.65
C THR A 71 -16.79 1.54 8.55
N VAL A 72 -17.61 1.48 7.50
CA VAL A 72 -18.43 0.29 7.26
C VAL A 72 -17.52 -0.91 7.03
N LEU A 73 -17.78 -1.97 7.78
CA LEU A 73 -16.99 -3.19 7.70
C LEU A 73 -17.03 -3.77 6.28
N GLY A 74 -15.86 -3.94 5.69
CA GLY A 74 -15.72 -4.43 4.31
C GLY A 74 -15.33 -3.35 3.30
N GLN A 75 -15.42 -2.07 3.62
CA GLN A 75 -15.07 -0.98 2.71
C GLN A 75 -13.59 -1.03 2.31
N HIS A 76 -12.69 -0.94 3.28
CA HIS A 76 -11.25 -1.06 3.03
C HIS A 76 -10.83 -2.50 2.75
N ALA A 77 -11.53 -3.47 3.32
CA ALA A 77 -11.28 -4.88 3.02
C ALA A 77 -11.46 -5.18 1.52
N LEU A 78 -12.53 -4.68 0.91
CA LEU A 78 -12.77 -4.86 -0.52
C LEU A 78 -11.74 -4.08 -1.36
N SER A 79 -11.53 -2.81 -1.06
CA SER A 79 -10.62 -1.96 -1.85
C SER A 79 -9.17 -2.45 -1.82
N LEU A 80 -8.66 -2.83 -0.65
CA LEU A 80 -7.31 -3.40 -0.51
C LEU A 80 -7.20 -4.81 -1.12
N SER A 81 -8.26 -5.60 -1.09
CA SER A 81 -8.27 -6.92 -1.74
C SER A 81 -8.18 -6.80 -3.26
N VAL A 82 -8.92 -5.88 -3.86
CA VAL A 82 -8.86 -5.61 -5.31
C VAL A 82 -7.48 -5.10 -5.69
N MET A 83 -6.94 -4.15 -4.94
CA MET A 83 -5.59 -3.63 -5.15
C MET A 83 -4.54 -4.75 -5.06
N ALA A 84 -4.63 -5.59 -4.03
CA ALA A 84 -3.70 -6.70 -3.83
C ALA A 84 -3.80 -7.73 -4.97
N TRP A 85 -5.01 -8.03 -5.43
CA TRP A 85 -5.21 -8.93 -6.58
C TRP A 85 -4.57 -8.39 -7.85
N MET A 86 -4.75 -7.11 -8.15
CA MET A 86 -4.12 -6.45 -9.30
C MET A 86 -2.59 -6.50 -9.18
N ALA A 87 -2.05 -6.19 -8.00
CA ALA A 87 -0.62 -6.17 -7.76
C ALA A 87 0.00 -7.57 -7.87
N VAL A 88 -0.64 -8.60 -7.31
CA VAL A 88 -0.19 -10.00 -7.45
C VAL A 88 -0.23 -10.45 -8.91
N SER A 89 -1.25 -10.06 -9.67
CA SER A 89 -1.36 -10.42 -11.10
C SER A 89 -0.25 -9.81 -11.94
N LEU A 90 0.21 -8.60 -11.59
CA LEU A 90 1.21 -7.86 -12.35
C LEU A 90 2.63 -7.86 -11.72
N HIS A 91 2.83 -8.49 -10.57
CA HIS A 91 4.09 -8.39 -9.80
C HIS A 91 5.35 -8.73 -10.62
N ARG A 92 5.27 -9.70 -11.52
CA ARG A 92 6.40 -10.09 -12.37
C ARG A 92 6.85 -8.97 -13.30
N ARG A 93 5.90 -8.24 -13.89
CA ARG A 93 6.19 -7.09 -14.77
C ARG A 93 6.69 -5.90 -13.96
N LEU A 94 6.07 -5.63 -12.81
CA LEU A 94 6.41 -4.51 -11.95
C LEU A 94 7.84 -4.58 -11.42
N ARG A 95 8.34 -5.78 -11.15
CA ARG A 95 9.74 -5.99 -10.71
C ARG A 95 10.78 -5.60 -11.77
N LEU A 96 10.41 -5.64 -13.04
CA LEU A 96 11.28 -5.30 -14.15
C LEU A 96 11.28 -3.80 -14.47
N PHE A 97 10.35 -3.05 -13.91
CA PHE A 97 10.22 -1.62 -14.18
C PHE A 97 11.31 -0.82 -13.46
N PRO A 98 11.82 0.24 -14.11
CA PRO A 98 12.66 1.21 -13.42
C PRO A 98 11.87 1.91 -12.31
N PRO A 99 12.54 2.49 -11.29
CA PRO A 99 11.88 3.04 -10.10
C PRO A 99 10.74 4.03 -10.38
N ILE A 100 10.91 4.87 -11.41
CA ILE A 100 9.89 5.87 -11.78
C ILE A 100 8.64 5.21 -12.35
N GLN A 101 8.80 4.25 -13.27
CA GLN A 101 7.66 3.52 -13.85
C GLN A 101 6.97 2.66 -12.78
N GLN A 102 7.73 2.08 -11.87
CA GLN A 102 7.18 1.33 -10.74
C GLN A 102 6.37 2.24 -9.81
N ALA A 103 6.85 3.46 -9.52
CA ALA A 103 6.11 4.43 -8.72
C ALA A 103 4.80 4.85 -9.38
N LEU A 104 4.79 5.05 -10.70
CA LEU A 104 3.57 5.35 -11.46
C LEU A 104 2.58 4.18 -11.42
N ALA A 105 3.06 2.94 -11.55
CA ALA A 105 2.21 1.75 -11.45
C ALA A 105 1.60 1.62 -10.05
N VAL A 106 2.38 1.85 -9.01
CA VAL A 106 1.90 1.88 -7.62
C VAL A 106 0.85 2.96 -7.42
N TRP A 107 1.08 4.14 -7.98
CA TRP A 107 0.08 5.21 -7.94
C TRP A 107 -1.26 4.80 -8.57
N LEU A 108 -1.22 4.11 -9.72
CA LEU A 108 -2.42 3.56 -10.36
C LEU A 108 -3.14 2.55 -9.45
N PHE A 109 -2.41 1.72 -8.72
CA PHE A 109 -3.01 0.81 -7.73
C PHE A 109 -3.65 1.55 -6.56
N LEU A 110 -3.02 2.61 -6.08
CA LEU A 110 -3.61 3.47 -5.05
C LEU A 110 -4.86 4.19 -5.55
N LEU A 111 -4.87 4.64 -6.80
CA LEU A 111 -6.07 5.20 -7.42
C LEU A 111 -7.19 4.16 -7.53
N ALA A 112 -6.88 2.94 -7.94
CA ALA A 112 -7.85 1.85 -8.01
C ALA A 112 -8.44 1.53 -6.64
N GLU A 113 -7.61 1.48 -5.60
CA GLU A 113 -8.06 1.31 -4.21
C GLU A 113 -9.04 2.42 -3.80
N ARG A 114 -8.70 3.66 -4.08
CA ARG A 114 -9.55 4.82 -3.78
C ARG A 114 -10.87 4.80 -4.58
N LEU A 115 -10.83 4.42 -5.84
CA LEU A 115 -12.02 4.30 -6.68
C LEU A 115 -12.98 3.22 -6.16
N VAL A 116 -12.46 2.06 -5.77
CA VAL A 116 -13.27 0.99 -5.18
C VAL A 116 -13.89 1.46 -3.86
N SER A 117 -13.12 2.13 -3.01
CA SER A 117 -13.61 2.68 -1.75
C SER A 117 -14.72 3.72 -1.99
N LEU A 118 -14.55 4.63 -2.95
CA LEU A 118 -15.58 5.58 -3.36
C LEU A 118 -16.85 4.91 -3.89
N TRP A 119 -16.69 3.87 -4.68
CA TRP A 119 -17.82 3.10 -5.19
C TRP A 119 -18.63 2.47 -4.04
N VAL A 120 -17.95 1.89 -3.06
CA VAL A 120 -18.61 1.35 -1.85
C VAL A 120 -19.33 2.45 -1.07
N MET A 121 -18.67 3.61 -0.85
CA MET A 121 -19.27 4.76 -0.16
C MET A 121 -20.53 5.24 -0.90
N GLY A 122 -20.48 5.35 -2.23
CA GLY A 122 -21.61 5.74 -3.05
C GLY A 122 -22.76 4.73 -2.97
N ALA A 123 -22.48 3.43 -2.99
CA ALA A 123 -23.47 2.37 -2.85
C ALA A 123 -24.17 2.39 -1.48
N LEU A 124 -23.47 2.85 -0.44
CA LEU A 124 -24.00 2.98 0.92
C LEU A 124 -24.66 4.35 1.18
N GLY A 125 -24.76 5.21 0.18
CA GLY A 125 -25.32 6.55 0.33
C GLY A 125 -24.51 7.49 1.21
N GLN A 126 -23.23 7.22 1.40
CA GLN A 126 -22.34 8.07 2.18
C GLN A 126 -21.92 9.31 1.35
N PRO A 127 -21.64 10.45 2.01
CA PRO A 127 -21.16 11.62 1.30
C PRO A 127 -19.82 11.34 0.63
N THR A 128 -19.69 11.71 -0.65
CA THR A 128 -18.45 11.55 -1.39
C THR A 128 -17.42 12.59 -0.92
N PRO A 129 -16.18 12.17 -0.61
CA PRO A 129 -15.13 13.10 -0.23
C PRO A 129 -14.74 14.01 -1.40
N GLY A 130 -14.27 15.22 -1.08
CA GLY A 130 -13.80 16.20 -2.05
C GLY A 130 -12.41 15.89 -2.64
N LEU A 131 -11.87 16.87 -3.39
CA LEU A 131 -10.54 16.78 -3.99
C LEU A 131 -9.40 16.40 -3.02
N PRO A 132 -9.40 16.84 -1.76
CA PRO A 132 -8.34 16.47 -0.80
C PRO A 132 -8.16 14.98 -0.59
N TYR A 133 -9.22 14.19 -0.78
CA TYR A 133 -9.18 12.73 -0.69
C TYR A 133 -8.11 12.09 -1.60
N TRP A 134 -7.83 12.71 -2.74
CA TRP A 134 -6.86 12.22 -3.70
C TRP A 134 -5.41 12.58 -3.37
N LEU A 135 -5.19 13.56 -2.49
CA LEU A 135 -3.84 14.02 -2.11
C LEU A 135 -3.03 12.90 -1.45
N SER A 136 -3.67 12.01 -0.72
CA SER A 136 -2.99 10.87 -0.11
C SER A 136 -2.39 9.89 -1.13
N THR A 137 -2.94 9.81 -2.33
CA THR A 137 -2.37 8.97 -3.40
C THR A 137 -1.11 9.60 -3.97
N LEU A 138 -1.06 10.93 -4.07
CA LEU A 138 0.12 11.67 -4.52
C LEU A 138 1.27 11.56 -3.51
N THR A 139 0.97 11.64 -2.22
CA THR A 139 1.98 11.39 -1.18
C THR A 139 2.52 9.96 -1.26
N GLY A 140 1.68 8.98 -1.55
CA GLY A 140 2.10 7.61 -1.81
C GLY A 140 3.03 7.49 -3.02
N LEU A 141 2.72 8.18 -4.11
CA LEU A 141 3.58 8.25 -5.30
C LEU A 141 4.98 8.80 -4.97
N LEU A 142 5.04 9.87 -4.17
CA LEU A 142 6.31 10.50 -3.78
C LEU A 142 7.14 9.64 -2.83
N ILE A 143 6.49 8.90 -1.95
CA ILE A 143 7.16 8.07 -0.94
C ILE A 143 7.64 6.74 -1.54
N TRP A 144 6.94 6.20 -2.52
CA TRP A 144 7.25 4.88 -3.07
C TRP A 144 8.72 4.68 -3.49
N PRO A 145 9.38 5.60 -4.20
CA PRO A 145 10.76 5.38 -4.61
C PRO A 145 11.74 5.20 -3.46
N TRP A 146 11.41 5.74 -2.28
CA TRP A 146 12.24 5.67 -1.08
C TRP A 146 12.10 4.33 -0.33
N ILE A 147 10.93 3.68 -0.41
CA ILE A 147 10.67 2.43 0.31
C ILE A 147 11.65 1.31 -0.11
N PRO A 148 11.83 0.99 -1.41
CA PRO A 148 12.80 0.01 -1.83
C PRO A 148 14.25 0.41 -1.51
N LEU A 149 14.57 1.71 -1.50
CA LEU A 149 15.91 2.20 -1.18
C LEU A 149 16.26 1.98 0.29
N MET A 150 15.32 2.21 1.19
CA MET A 150 15.51 2.00 2.64
C MET A 150 15.64 0.52 3.02
N THR A 151 15.02 -0.35 2.25
CA THR A 151 15.05 -1.81 2.50
C THR A 151 16.24 -2.51 1.86
N ARG A 152 17.00 -1.83 0.99
CA ARG A 152 18.26 -2.33 0.47
C ARG A 152 19.27 -2.37 1.63
N GLY A 153 19.47 -3.57 2.19
CA GLY A 153 20.63 -3.78 3.04
C GLY A 153 21.93 -3.49 2.25
N PRO A 154 23.05 -3.19 2.94
CA PRO A 154 24.31 -2.97 2.27
C PRO A 154 24.59 -4.19 1.38
N GLN A 155 24.70 -3.94 0.07
CA GLN A 155 25.17 -4.95 -0.85
C GLN A 155 26.55 -5.35 -0.36
N ARG A 156 26.68 -6.53 0.23
CA ARG A 156 27.98 -7.17 0.40
C ARG A 156 28.50 -7.38 -1.01
N GLY A 157 29.40 -6.49 -1.40
CA GLY A 157 30.16 -6.67 -2.63
C GLY A 157 30.74 -8.09 -2.60
N TYR A 158 30.28 -8.91 -3.51
CA TYR A 158 31.03 -10.09 -3.86
C TYR A 158 32.33 -9.58 -4.48
N GLY A 159 33.35 -9.47 -3.63
CA GLY A 159 34.70 -9.24 -4.08
C GLY A 159 35.04 -10.36 -5.06
N LEU A 160 35.30 -9.95 -6.29
CA LEU A 160 36.03 -10.75 -7.23
C LEU A 160 37.39 -11.05 -6.59
N GLY A 161 37.57 -12.26 -6.16
CA GLY A 161 38.83 -12.88 -5.86
C GLY A 161 39.06 -14.00 -6.86
#